data_3379b895650542ffd293fbbc5322f2f5
#
_entry.id   3379b895650542ffd293fbbc5322f2f5
#
_cell.length_a   1.000
_cell.length_b   1.000
_cell.length_c   1.000
_cell.angle_alpha   90.00
_cell.angle_beta   90.00
_cell.angle_gamma   90.00
#
_symmetry.space_group_name_H-M   'P 1'
#
loop_
_entity.id
_entity.type
_entity.pdbx_description
1 polymer ?
#
loop_
_entity_poly.entity_id
_entity_poly.type
_entity_poly.pdbx_seq_one_letter_code
_entity_poly.pdbx_strand_id
1 'polypeptide(L)'
;MNKIFILIGFFLITTTSKAQQNQTYKFTLEEAINFAIDSNYSAINARKDIAIAIKKKWETTASGLPQLNGSVSYQNNIKQPTTLLPGEITGADPGTFVPVIFGTKESANIGVSLSQLIFDGSYLVGLQAAKTFLDYSQNADEKTQLEVRLGVINAY
;
A
#
# COMPACT_ATOMS: atom_id res chain seq x y z
N MET A 1 31.63 7.95 47.16
CA MET A 1 30.32 8.11 46.52
C MET A 1 30.08 7.11 45.39
N ASN A 2 31.06 6.72 44.57
CA ASN A 2 30.84 5.85 43.40
C ASN A 2 30.43 4.39 43.71
N LYS A 3 30.79 3.86 44.88
CA LYS A 3 30.45 2.46 45.26
C LYS A 3 28.97 2.29 45.63
N ILE A 4 28.33 3.34 46.15
CA ILE A 4 26.90 3.33 46.49
C ILE A 4 26.02 3.34 45.23
N PHE A 5 26.41 4.06 44.19
CA PHE A 5 25.69 4.10 42.90
C PHE A 5 25.74 2.75 42.17
N ILE A 6 26.86 2.02 42.28
CA ILE A 6 27.00 0.69 41.67
C ILE A 6 26.10 -0.32 42.41
N LEU A 7 25.97 -0.23 43.73
CA LEU A 7 25.12 -1.09 44.54
C LEU A 7 23.61 -0.85 44.28
N ILE A 8 23.22 0.42 44.11
CA ILE A 8 21.84 0.80 43.73
C ILE A 8 21.51 0.34 42.29
N GLY A 9 22.46 0.47 41.36
CA GLY A 9 22.28 -0.03 39.97
C GLY A 9 22.10 -1.55 39.91
N PHE A 10 22.81 -2.30 40.72
CA PHE A 10 22.70 -3.76 40.79
C PHE A 10 21.38 -4.25 41.41
N PHE A 11 20.83 -3.50 42.38
CA PHE A 11 19.55 -3.82 43.03
C PHE A 11 18.34 -3.53 42.10
N LEU A 12 18.44 -2.56 41.17
CA LEU A 12 17.39 -2.22 40.22
C LEU A 12 17.24 -3.27 39.10
N ILE A 13 18.26 -4.08 38.80
CA ILE A 13 18.23 -5.10 37.74
C ILE A 13 17.51 -6.37 38.21
N THR A 14 17.38 -6.62 39.50
CA THR A 14 16.79 -7.87 40.03
C THR A 14 15.26 -7.85 40.13
N THR A 15 14.60 -6.72 39.92
CA THR A 15 13.12 -6.60 40.12
C THR A 15 12.25 -6.87 38.88
N THR A 16 12.83 -7.20 37.73
CA THR A 16 12.07 -7.40 36.48
C THR A 16 11.85 -8.86 36.09
N SER A 17 12.20 -9.83 36.93
CA SER A 17 11.88 -11.26 36.68
C SER A 17 10.41 -11.53 36.99
N LYS A 18 9.50 -11.09 36.14
CA LYS A 18 8.14 -11.65 36.10
C LYS A 18 8.27 -13.04 35.50
N ALA A 19 8.24 -14.07 36.38
CA ALA A 19 8.10 -15.45 35.94
C ALA A 19 6.89 -15.54 35.00
N GLN A 20 7.07 -16.10 33.81
CA GLN A 20 5.98 -16.47 32.92
C GLN A 20 5.02 -17.38 33.70
N GLN A 21 3.82 -16.88 33.96
CA GLN A 21 2.76 -17.73 34.51
C GLN A 21 2.46 -18.78 33.43
N ASN A 22 2.86 -20.02 33.66
CA ASN A 22 2.41 -21.16 32.89
C ASN A 22 0.89 -21.29 33.10
N GLN A 23 0.11 -20.72 32.18
CA GLN A 23 -1.30 -20.99 32.12
C GLN A 23 -1.49 -22.41 31.61
N THR A 24 -1.87 -23.31 32.52
CA THR A 24 -2.26 -24.66 32.14
C THR A 24 -3.69 -24.64 31.67
N TYR A 25 -3.85 -24.72 30.36
CA TYR A 25 -5.19 -24.82 29.74
C TYR A 25 -5.65 -26.28 29.82
N LYS A 26 -6.88 -26.49 30.30
CA LYS A 26 -7.56 -27.78 30.22
C LYS A 26 -8.68 -27.63 29.22
N PHE A 27 -8.52 -28.22 28.06
CA PHE A 27 -9.50 -28.16 27.00
C PHE A 27 -10.13 -29.55 26.79
N THR A 28 -11.41 -29.58 26.46
CA THR A 28 -12.03 -30.70 25.73
C THR A 28 -11.54 -30.67 24.28
N LEU A 29 -11.68 -31.77 23.54
CA LEU A 29 -11.27 -31.82 22.14
C LEU A 29 -11.91 -30.70 21.30
N GLU A 30 -13.20 -30.44 21.51
CA GLU A 30 -13.92 -29.40 20.77
C GLU A 30 -13.39 -27.99 21.12
N GLU A 31 -13.17 -27.71 22.40
CA GLU A 31 -12.58 -26.45 22.86
C GLU A 31 -11.16 -26.28 22.34
N ALA A 32 -10.35 -27.34 22.29
CA ALA A 32 -9.00 -27.29 21.73
C ALA A 32 -9.01 -26.99 20.24
N ILE A 33 -9.95 -27.58 19.47
CA ILE A 33 -10.13 -27.28 18.04
C ILE A 33 -10.51 -25.83 17.83
N ASN A 34 -11.52 -25.32 18.55
CA ASN A 34 -11.97 -23.95 18.38
C ASN A 34 -10.88 -22.94 18.79
N PHE A 35 -10.18 -23.19 19.89
CA PHE A 35 -9.05 -22.36 20.30
C PHE A 35 -7.93 -22.37 19.25
N ALA A 36 -7.62 -23.53 18.66
CA ALA A 36 -6.60 -23.64 17.64
C ALA A 36 -7.00 -22.89 16.36
N ILE A 37 -8.25 -23.01 15.89
CA ILE A 37 -8.75 -22.29 14.70
C ILE A 37 -8.69 -20.77 14.94
N ASP A 38 -8.96 -20.31 16.16
CA ASP A 38 -8.94 -18.87 16.46
C ASP A 38 -7.54 -18.32 16.70
N SER A 39 -6.64 -19.12 17.24
CA SER A 39 -5.30 -18.68 17.67
C SER A 39 -4.19 -19.06 16.71
N ASN A 40 -4.41 -20.01 15.80
CA ASN A 40 -3.39 -20.48 14.87
C ASN A 40 -3.09 -19.40 13.81
N TYR A 41 -1.82 -19.08 13.64
CA TYR A 41 -1.39 -18.05 12.69
C TYR A 41 -1.77 -18.38 11.23
N SER A 42 -1.79 -19.65 10.84
CA SER A 42 -2.21 -20.06 9.48
C SER A 42 -3.69 -19.73 9.24
N ALA A 43 -4.57 -20.05 10.21
CA ALA A 43 -5.99 -19.72 10.13
C ALA A 43 -6.24 -18.20 10.18
N ILE A 44 -5.50 -17.46 11.01
CA ILE A 44 -5.55 -16.00 11.05
C ILE A 44 -5.12 -15.40 9.72
N ASN A 45 -4.05 -15.90 9.12
CA ASN A 45 -3.56 -15.42 7.83
C ASN A 45 -4.55 -15.73 6.72
N ALA A 46 -5.11 -16.93 6.64
CA ALA A 46 -6.13 -17.28 5.65
C ALA A 46 -7.35 -16.36 5.70
N ARG A 47 -7.83 -16.02 6.90
CA ARG A 47 -8.90 -15.01 7.08
C ARG A 47 -8.49 -13.62 6.59
N LYS A 48 -7.22 -13.21 6.79
CA LYS A 48 -6.70 -11.95 6.26
C LYS A 48 -6.58 -11.98 4.74
N ASP A 49 -6.25 -13.12 4.15
CA ASP A 49 -6.18 -13.27 2.70
C ASP A 49 -7.56 -13.08 2.03
N ILE A 50 -8.64 -13.54 2.68
CA ILE A 50 -10.01 -13.20 2.24
C ILE A 50 -10.23 -11.68 2.26
N ALA A 51 -9.83 -11.01 3.34
CA ALA A 51 -9.96 -9.55 3.45
C ALA A 51 -9.17 -8.83 2.35
N ILE A 52 -7.97 -9.31 2.01
CA ILE A 52 -7.15 -8.81 0.91
C ILE A 52 -7.86 -9.02 -0.42
N ALA A 53 -8.41 -10.22 -0.67
CA ALA A 53 -9.15 -10.54 -1.89
C ALA A 53 -10.39 -9.64 -2.08
N ILE A 54 -11.13 -9.35 -1.00
CA ILE A 54 -12.24 -8.40 -1.02
C ILE A 54 -11.75 -7.00 -1.44
N LYS A 55 -10.64 -6.53 -0.87
CA LYS A 55 -10.08 -5.22 -1.22
C LYS A 55 -9.55 -5.18 -2.65
N LYS A 56 -8.95 -6.28 -3.12
CA LYS A 56 -8.50 -6.41 -4.51
C LYS A 56 -9.66 -6.36 -5.50
N LYS A 57 -10.79 -7.02 -5.17
CA LYS A 57 -12.03 -6.90 -5.96
C LYS A 57 -12.53 -5.45 -6.00
N TRP A 58 -12.49 -4.74 -4.87
CA TRP A 58 -12.86 -3.33 -4.82
C TRP A 58 -11.92 -2.43 -5.64
N GLU A 59 -10.62 -2.67 -5.57
CA GLU A 59 -9.62 -1.97 -6.39
C GLU A 59 -9.93 -2.13 -7.89
N THR A 60 -10.18 -3.36 -8.34
CA THR A 60 -10.58 -3.62 -9.73
C THR A 60 -11.91 -2.93 -10.07
N THR A 61 -12.90 -2.98 -9.18
CA THR A 61 -14.19 -2.29 -9.40
C THR A 61 -13.99 -0.77 -9.48
N ALA A 62 -13.15 -0.22 -8.62
CA ALA A 62 -12.90 1.22 -8.56
C ALA A 62 -12.23 1.77 -9.82
N SER A 63 -11.46 0.96 -10.56
CA SER A 63 -10.87 1.39 -11.83
C SER A 63 -11.91 1.68 -12.93
N GLY A 64 -13.12 1.12 -12.80
CA GLY A 64 -14.26 1.41 -13.68
C GLY A 64 -15.07 2.65 -13.26
N LEU A 65 -14.82 3.22 -12.08
CA LEU A 65 -15.50 4.43 -11.63
C LEU A 65 -14.86 5.69 -12.24
N PRO A 66 -15.57 6.86 -12.22
CA PRO A 66 -14.98 8.12 -12.64
C PRO A 66 -13.69 8.42 -11.85
N GLN A 67 -12.60 8.69 -12.59
CA GLN A 67 -11.28 9.03 -12.02
C GLN A 67 -11.08 10.53 -12.12
N LEU A 68 -10.93 11.18 -10.98
CA LEU A 68 -10.62 12.61 -10.88
C LEU A 68 -9.14 12.77 -10.55
N ASN A 69 -8.40 13.42 -11.47
CA ASN A 69 -6.97 13.68 -11.28
C ASN A 69 -6.71 15.18 -11.23
N GLY A 70 -5.95 15.62 -10.22
CA GLY A 70 -5.45 16.97 -10.10
C GLY A 70 -3.95 17.02 -10.35
N SER A 71 -3.50 18.01 -11.10
CA SER A 71 -2.08 18.25 -11.33
C SER A 71 -1.73 19.71 -11.06
N VAL A 72 -0.59 19.93 -10.41
CA VAL A 72 -0.02 21.24 -10.21
C VAL A 72 1.43 21.16 -10.65
N SER A 73 1.82 22.04 -11.56
CA SER A 73 3.20 22.17 -12.00
C SER A 73 3.67 23.61 -11.87
N TYR A 74 4.88 23.78 -11.34
CA TYR A 74 5.58 25.06 -11.30
C TYR A 74 6.94 24.87 -11.96
N GLN A 75 7.24 25.78 -12.89
CA GLN A 75 8.50 25.79 -13.61
C GLN A 75 9.17 27.15 -13.45
N ASN A 76 10.44 27.15 -13.05
CA ASN A 76 11.30 28.33 -13.03
C ASN A 76 12.46 28.08 -14.00
N ASN A 77 12.55 28.90 -15.04
CA ASN A 77 13.63 28.87 -16.02
C ASN A 77 14.79 29.73 -15.51
N ILE A 78 15.79 29.12 -14.92
CA ILE A 78 17.01 29.81 -14.44
C ILE A 78 17.67 30.58 -15.60
N LYS A 79 17.68 29.97 -16.78
CA LYS A 79 18.11 30.61 -18.04
C LYS A 79 16.96 30.50 -19.04
N GLN A 80 16.45 31.63 -19.47
CA GLN A 80 15.35 31.67 -20.44
C GLN A 80 15.84 31.22 -21.83
N PRO A 81 15.03 30.48 -22.58
CA PRO A 81 15.37 30.09 -23.93
C PRO A 81 15.43 31.31 -24.85
N THR A 82 16.46 31.39 -25.67
CA THR A 82 16.62 32.43 -26.69
C THR A 82 16.33 31.85 -28.08
N THR A 83 15.57 32.59 -28.87
CA THR A 83 15.29 32.25 -30.26
C THR A 83 15.93 33.31 -31.14
N LEU A 84 16.53 32.89 -32.27
CA LEU A 84 17.09 33.82 -33.26
C LEU A 84 15.99 34.28 -34.18
N LEU A 85 15.78 35.60 -34.26
CA LEU A 85 14.87 36.21 -35.21
C LEU A 85 15.67 36.88 -36.34
N PRO A 86 15.18 36.78 -37.61
CA PRO A 86 15.74 37.51 -38.71
C PRO A 86 15.77 39.02 -38.45
N GLY A 87 16.85 39.69 -38.86
CA GLY A 87 17.04 41.13 -38.67
C GLY A 87 15.96 41.99 -39.29
N GLU A 88 15.38 41.53 -40.39
CA GLU A 88 14.26 42.21 -41.10
C GLU A 88 13.03 42.40 -40.19
N ILE A 89 12.80 41.49 -39.27
CA ILE A 89 11.66 41.55 -38.31
C ILE A 89 11.98 42.43 -37.10
N THR A 90 13.25 42.49 -36.73
CA THR A 90 13.71 43.21 -35.53
C THR A 90 14.20 44.62 -35.83
N GLY A 91 14.24 45.05 -37.10
CA GLY A 91 14.76 46.35 -37.56
C GLY A 91 16.30 46.37 -37.63
N ALA A 92 16.98 45.24 -37.62
CA ALA A 92 18.39 45.10 -37.89
C ALA A 92 18.68 44.86 -39.39
N ASP A 93 19.96 44.85 -39.79
CA ASP A 93 20.36 44.69 -41.18
C ASP A 93 19.84 43.36 -41.77
N PRO A 94 19.39 43.38 -43.03
CA PRO A 94 18.97 42.17 -43.74
C PRO A 94 20.05 41.08 -43.73
N GLY A 95 19.63 39.83 -43.50
CA GLY A 95 20.55 38.68 -43.39
C GLY A 95 21.27 38.50 -42.05
N THR A 96 20.96 39.37 -41.05
CA THR A 96 21.44 39.19 -39.67
C THR A 96 20.44 38.45 -38.81
N PHE A 97 20.89 37.84 -37.69
CA PHE A 97 20.03 37.17 -36.72
C PHE A 97 20.21 37.81 -35.33
N VAL A 98 19.10 38.25 -34.75
CA VAL A 98 19.08 38.85 -33.39
C VAL A 98 18.53 37.86 -32.38
N PRO A 99 19.27 37.52 -31.29
CA PRO A 99 18.77 36.66 -30.23
C PRO A 99 17.71 37.41 -29.41
N VAL A 100 16.50 36.84 -29.31
CA VAL A 100 15.39 37.39 -28.53
C VAL A 100 14.93 36.35 -27.52
N ILE A 101 14.64 36.81 -26.30
CA ILE A 101 14.13 35.98 -25.24
C ILE A 101 12.62 35.94 -25.33
N PHE A 102 12.06 34.74 -25.58
CA PHE A 102 10.63 34.53 -25.57
C PHE A 102 10.22 33.67 -24.37
N GLY A 103 9.09 34.02 -23.76
CA GLY A 103 8.49 33.27 -22.66
C GLY A 103 8.68 33.93 -21.28
N THR A 104 8.05 33.35 -20.30
CA THR A 104 8.09 33.79 -18.92
C THR A 104 9.20 33.08 -18.16
N LYS A 105 9.83 33.78 -17.20
CA LYS A 105 10.81 33.18 -16.31
C LYS A 105 10.17 32.11 -15.43
N GLU A 106 8.95 32.36 -15.02
CA GLU A 106 8.19 31.48 -14.14
C GLU A 106 6.84 31.17 -14.76
N SER A 107 6.42 29.92 -14.64
CA SER A 107 5.10 29.48 -15.05
C SER A 107 4.52 28.52 -14.02
N ALA A 108 3.23 28.67 -13.73
CA ALA A 108 2.46 27.76 -12.89
C ALA A 108 1.23 27.29 -13.68
N ASN A 109 1.05 25.98 -13.71
CA ASN A 109 -0.12 25.37 -14.35
C ASN A 109 -0.88 24.53 -13.33
N ILE A 110 -2.18 24.71 -13.27
CA ILE A 110 -3.10 23.90 -12.49
C ILE A 110 -4.06 23.23 -13.44
N GLY A 111 -4.17 21.91 -13.35
CA GLY A 111 -5.07 21.12 -14.20
C GLY A 111 -5.93 20.20 -13.36
N VAL A 112 -7.19 20.04 -13.75
CA VAL A 112 -8.10 19.03 -13.21
C VAL A 112 -8.69 18.27 -14.39
N SER A 113 -8.59 16.95 -14.35
CA SER A 113 -9.17 16.08 -15.39
C SER A 113 -10.06 15.02 -14.76
N LEU A 114 -11.21 14.78 -15.38
CA LEU A 114 -12.13 13.70 -15.05
C LEU A 114 -12.13 12.71 -16.22
N SER A 115 -11.81 11.46 -15.94
CA SER A 115 -11.87 10.37 -16.92
C SER A 115 -12.83 9.28 -16.45
N GLN A 116 -13.62 8.74 -17.36
CA GLN A 116 -14.59 7.68 -17.10
C GLN A 116 -14.38 6.57 -18.11
N LEU A 117 -14.21 5.35 -17.60
CA LEU A 117 -14.24 4.15 -18.41
C LEU A 117 -15.67 3.91 -18.90
N ILE A 118 -15.90 3.92 -20.21
CA ILE A 118 -17.21 3.63 -20.83
C ILE A 118 -17.30 2.14 -21.17
N PHE A 119 -16.26 1.61 -21.81
CA PHE A 119 -16.17 0.20 -22.18
C PHE A 119 -14.74 -0.24 -22.29
N ASP A 120 -14.43 -1.39 -21.66
CA ASP A 120 -13.15 -2.08 -21.81
C ASP A 120 -13.37 -3.58 -21.55
N GLY A 121 -13.05 -4.40 -22.54
CA GLY A 121 -13.19 -5.87 -22.45
C GLY A 121 -12.23 -6.46 -21.40
N SER A 122 -11.03 -5.91 -21.23
CA SER A 122 -10.06 -6.35 -20.23
C SER A 122 -10.54 -6.08 -18.81
N TYR A 123 -11.23 -4.96 -18.60
CA TYR A 123 -11.87 -4.64 -17.31
C TYR A 123 -12.92 -5.69 -16.91
N LEU A 124 -13.77 -6.11 -17.86
CA LEU A 124 -14.79 -7.13 -17.58
C LEU A 124 -14.17 -8.48 -17.18
N VAL A 125 -13.13 -8.90 -17.90
CA VAL A 125 -12.38 -10.12 -17.56
C VAL A 125 -11.66 -9.96 -16.21
N GLY A 126 -11.05 -8.80 -15.96
CA GLY A 126 -10.41 -8.49 -14.69
C GLY A 126 -11.37 -8.55 -13.50
N LEU A 127 -12.60 -8.04 -13.67
CA LEU A 127 -13.62 -8.09 -12.63
C LEU A 127 -14.06 -9.54 -12.32
N GLN A 128 -14.20 -10.38 -13.35
CA GLN A 128 -14.49 -11.78 -13.18
C GLN A 128 -13.33 -12.54 -12.50
N ALA A 129 -12.09 -12.26 -12.92
CA ALA A 129 -10.89 -12.82 -12.30
C ALA A 129 -10.79 -12.45 -10.82
N ALA A 130 -11.08 -11.18 -10.46
CA ALA A 130 -11.08 -10.74 -9.08
C ALA A 130 -12.15 -11.43 -8.23
N LYS A 131 -13.32 -11.75 -8.81
CA LYS A 131 -14.34 -12.56 -8.14
C LYS A 131 -13.83 -13.99 -7.91
N THR A 132 -13.29 -14.65 -8.94
CA THR A 132 -12.74 -16.00 -8.83
C THR A 132 -11.60 -16.07 -7.82
N PHE A 133 -10.77 -15.02 -7.72
CA PHE A 133 -9.71 -14.94 -6.71
C PHE A 133 -10.29 -14.85 -5.28
N LEU A 134 -11.40 -14.15 -5.08
CA LEU A 134 -12.09 -14.13 -3.79
C LEU A 134 -12.63 -15.53 -3.43
N ASP A 135 -13.29 -16.22 -4.38
CA ASP A 135 -13.80 -17.57 -4.17
C ASP A 135 -12.65 -18.55 -3.85
N TYR A 136 -11.52 -18.41 -4.53
CA TYR A 136 -10.31 -19.18 -4.24
C TYR A 136 -9.80 -18.94 -2.81
N SER A 137 -9.75 -17.68 -2.36
CA SER A 137 -9.28 -17.34 -1.01
C SER A 137 -10.21 -17.89 0.08
N GLN A 138 -11.52 -17.94 -0.16
CA GLN A 138 -12.49 -18.55 0.74
C GLN A 138 -12.27 -20.08 0.86
N ASN A 139 -12.10 -20.77 -0.26
CA ASN A 139 -11.81 -22.21 -0.27
C ASN A 139 -10.45 -22.52 0.40
N ALA A 140 -9.46 -21.64 0.25
CA ALA A 140 -8.16 -21.79 0.90
C ALA A 140 -8.26 -21.64 2.43
N ASP A 141 -9.12 -20.75 2.92
CA ASP A 141 -9.40 -20.61 4.35
C ASP A 141 -10.08 -21.86 4.92
N GLU A 142 -11.12 -22.37 4.24
CA GLU A 142 -11.79 -23.61 4.64
C GLU A 142 -10.82 -24.79 4.72
N LYS A 143 -9.95 -24.93 3.71
CA LYS A 143 -8.89 -25.93 3.71
C LYS A 143 -7.96 -25.78 4.90
N THR A 144 -7.50 -24.56 5.18
CA THR A 144 -6.60 -24.28 6.30
C THR A 144 -7.26 -24.60 7.63
N GLN A 145 -8.53 -24.24 7.83
CA GLN A 145 -9.28 -24.60 9.04
C GLN A 145 -9.40 -26.12 9.21
N LEU A 146 -9.62 -26.86 8.11
CA LEU A 146 -9.67 -28.31 8.13
C LEU A 146 -8.31 -28.93 8.52
N GLU A 147 -7.22 -28.40 7.96
CA GLU A 147 -5.86 -28.83 8.29
C GLU A 147 -5.51 -28.59 9.76
N VAL A 148 -5.87 -27.43 10.31
CA VAL A 148 -5.70 -27.10 11.72
C VAL A 148 -6.51 -28.04 12.60
N ARG A 149 -7.78 -28.32 12.24
CA ARG A 149 -8.65 -29.27 12.96
C ARG A 149 -8.04 -30.67 12.99
N LEU A 150 -7.59 -31.15 11.83
CA LEU A 150 -6.95 -32.47 11.74
C LEU A 150 -5.65 -32.53 12.56
N GLY A 151 -4.86 -31.45 12.55
CA GLY A 151 -3.66 -31.35 13.36
C GLY A 151 -3.93 -31.46 14.87
N VAL A 152 -5.00 -30.80 15.35
CA VAL A 152 -5.42 -30.88 16.77
C VAL A 152 -5.92 -32.28 17.11
N ILE A 153 -6.78 -32.90 16.27
CA ILE A 153 -7.30 -34.25 16.50
C ILE A 153 -6.15 -35.27 16.60
N ASN A 154 -5.14 -35.15 15.74
CA ASN A 154 -4.00 -36.06 15.76
C ASN A 154 -3.05 -35.85 16.96
N ALA A 155 -3.07 -34.66 17.55
CA ALA A 155 -2.23 -34.32 18.70
C ALA A 155 -2.90 -34.56 20.06
N TYR A 156 -4.22 -34.64 20.09
CA TYR A 156 -5.04 -34.85 21.30
C TYR A 156 -5.08 -36.32 21.68
#